data_1ced58ba3a9a00556f12ad7f870e4212
#
_entry.id   1ced58ba3a9a00556f12ad7f870e4212
#
_cell.length_a   1.000
_cell.length_b   1.000
_cell.length_c   1.000
_cell.angle_alpha   90.00
_cell.angle_beta   90.00
_cell.angle_gamma   90.00
#
_symmetry.space_group_name_H-M   'P 1'
#
loop_
_entity.id
_entity.type
_entity.pdbx_description
1 polymer ?
#
loop_
_entity_poly.entity_id
_entity_poly.type
_entity_poly.pdbx_seq_one_letter_code
_entity_poly.pdbx_strand_id
1 'polypeptide(L)'
;MKVKGFLKDVGGASRVTKMRKELIANGSPLPDPKDPIRELADLLHPGRQQFKVTEIRKASPTATTYRLSPVNGHVPVFQSGQYANFYLTVGDSVLTRAYSISSAPYEARLAE
;
A
#
# COMPACT_ATOMS: atom_id res chain seq x y z
N MET A 1 36.08 -10.24 36.66
CA MET A 1 34.75 -10.27 36.01
C MET A 1 33.90 -9.14 36.58
N LYS A 2 33.50 -8.16 35.75
CA LYS A 2 32.78 -6.97 36.25
C LYS A 2 31.26 -7.24 36.23
N VAL A 3 30.79 -7.95 37.23
CA VAL A 3 29.36 -8.28 37.43
C VAL A 3 28.48 -7.03 37.61
N LYS A 4 29.07 -5.93 38.16
CA LYS A 4 28.35 -4.66 38.39
C LYS A 4 27.84 -4.00 37.10
N GLY A 5 28.54 -4.16 35.99
CA GLY A 5 28.09 -3.62 34.66
C GLY A 5 26.86 -4.35 34.14
N PHE A 6 26.90 -5.68 34.21
CA PHE A 6 25.79 -6.52 33.73
C PHE A 6 24.47 -6.26 34.48
N LEU A 7 24.50 -6.13 35.81
CA LEU A 7 23.29 -5.82 36.57
C LEU A 7 22.74 -4.42 36.29
N LYS A 8 23.61 -3.46 35.96
CA LYS A 8 23.20 -2.11 35.56
C LYS A 8 22.52 -2.11 34.22
N ASP A 9 23.01 -2.90 33.26
CA ASP A 9 22.43 -3.04 31.92
C ASP A 9 21.08 -3.75 31.97
N VAL A 10 20.92 -4.78 32.80
CA VAL A 10 19.63 -5.45 33.04
C VAL A 10 18.61 -4.48 33.65
N GLY A 11 19.01 -3.64 34.61
CA GLY A 11 18.16 -2.60 35.17
C GLY A 11 17.73 -1.55 34.15
N GLY A 12 18.61 -1.19 33.21
CA GLY A 12 18.31 -0.30 32.09
C GLY A 12 17.27 -0.90 31.16
N ALA A 13 17.44 -2.15 30.76
CA ALA A 13 16.48 -2.86 29.89
C ALA A 13 15.10 -2.98 30.56
N SER A 14 15.03 -3.28 31.86
CA SER A 14 13.78 -3.33 32.62
C SER A 14 13.06 -1.97 32.63
N ARG A 15 13.81 -0.88 32.82
CA ARG A 15 13.26 0.48 32.79
C ARG A 15 12.66 0.84 31.42
N VAL A 16 13.36 0.55 30.34
CA VAL A 16 12.88 0.78 28.97
C VAL A 16 11.61 -0.01 28.69
N THR A 17 11.56 -1.27 29.12
CA THR A 17 10.36 -2.13 28.94
C THR A 17 9.17 -1.56 29.73
N LYS A 18 9.39 -1.05 30.94
CA LYS A 18 8.35 -0.41 31.76
C LYS A 18 7.82 0.85 31.10
N MET A 19 8.70 1.75 30.65
CA MET A 19 8.34 2.97 29.93
C MET A 19 7.54 2.67 28.65
N ARG A 20 7.94 1.65 27.89
CA ARG A 20 7.22 1.22 26.70
C ARG A 20 5.80 0.76 27.02
N LYS A 21 5.63 -0.03 28.09
CA LYS A 21 4.31 -0.48 28.54
C LYS A 21 3.42 0.70 28.97
N GLU A 22 3.99 1.67 29.68
CA GLU A 22 3.28 2.87 30.11
C GLU A 22 2.85 3.73 28.91
N LEU A 23 3.72 3.90 27.91
CA LEU A 23 3.41 4.62 26.67
C LEU A 23 2.30 3.93 25.88
N ILE A 24 2.32 2.60 25.79
CA ILE A 24 1.27 1.82 25.12
C ILE A 24 -0.05 1.93 25.88
N ALA A 25 -0.03 1.86 27.20
CA ALA A 25 -1.24 1.95 28.05
C ALA A 25 -1.87 3.36 28.03
N ASN A 26 -1.05 4.42 27.95
CA ASN A 26 -1.50 5.81 27.94
C ASN A 26 -1.61 6.40 26.53
N GLY A 27 -1.15 5.66 25.51
CA GLY A 27 -1.25 6.06 24.12
C GLY A 27 -2.71 6.06 23.64
N SER A 28 -3.04 6.96 22.72
CA SER A 28 -4.33 6.92 22.06
C SER A 28 -4.45 5.64 21.24
N PRO A 29 -5.48 4.81 21.43
CA PRO A 29 -5.68 3.58 20.66
C PRO A 29 -6.09 3.87 19.21
N LEU A 30 -6.46 5.12 18.90
CA LEU A 30 -6.85 5.54 17.56
C LEU A 30 -5.75 6.41 16.96
N PRO A 31 -5.37 6.15 15.70
CA PRO A 31 -4.50 7.05 14.97
C PRO A 31 -5.16 8.43 14.86
N ASP A 32 -4.36 9.48 14.90
CA ASP A 32 -4.87 10.84 14.69
C ASP A 32 -5.60 10.90 13.34
N PRO A 33 -6.90 11.23 13.30
CA PRO A 33 -7.67 11.29 12.07
C PRO A 33 -7.19 12.40 11.11
N LYS A 34 -6.31 13.28 11.57
CA LYS A 34 -5.73 14.39 10.81
C LYS A 34 -4.23 14.23 10.54
N ASP A 35 -3.70 13.01 10.60
CA ASP A 35 -2.29 12.78 10.28
C ASP A 35 -2.06 12.98 8.77
N PRO A 36 -1.40 14.08 8.36
CA PRO A 36 -1.18 14.39 6.94
C PRO A 36 -0.26 13.38 6.26
N ILE A 37 0.62 12.71 7.01
CA ILE A 37 1.50 11.66 6.49
C ILE A 37 0.67 10.43 6.11
N ARG A 38 -0.32 10.10 6.92
CA ARG A 38 -1.23 8.99 6.64
C ARG A 38 -2.12 9.27 5.45
N GLU A 39 -2.67 10.48 5.37
CA GLU A 39 -3.47 10.92 4.21
C GLU A 39 -2.66 10.83 2.91
N LEU A 40 -1.40 11.28 2.94
CA LEU A 40 -0.51 11.17 1.80
C LEU A 40 -0.18 9.70 1.46
N ALA A 41 0.05 8.86 2.46
CA ALA A 41 0.31 7.44 2.25
C ALA A 41 -0.91 6.73 1.63
N ASP A 42 -2.11 7.04 2.08
CA ASP A 42 -3.35 6.49 1.53
C ASP A 42 -3.59 6.94 0.08
N LEU A 43 -3.20 8.18 -0.26
CA LEU A 43 -3.26 8.68 -1.63
C LEU A 43 -2.26 7.98 -2.56
N LEU A 44 -1.02 7.79 -2.09
CA LEU A 44 0.04 7.16 -2.87
C LEU A 44 -0.10 5.64 -2.97
N HIS A 45 -0.66 5.01 -1.94
CA HIS A 45 -0.82 3.57 -1.82
C HIS A 45 -2.26 3.22 -1.39
N PRO A 46 -3.24 3.52 -2.24
CA PRO A 46 -4.62 3.22 -1.91
C PRO A 46 -4.81 1.72 -1.73
N GLY A 47 -5.75 1.35 -0.87
CA GLY A 47 -6.19 -0.02 -0.73
C GLY A 47 -6.78 -0.59 -2.02
N ARG A 48 -7.44 -1.74 -1.93
CA ARG A 48 -8.10 -2.33 -3.11
C ARG A 48 -9.13 -1.39 -3.68
N GLN A 49 -9.02 -1.14 -4.98
CA GLN A 49 -9.97 -0.35 -5.76
C GLN A 49 -10.62 -1.20 -6.84
N GLN A 50 -11.81 -0.85 -7.23
CA GLN A 50 -12.49 -1.46 -8.35
C GLN A 50 -12.25 -0.65 -9.62
N PHE A 51 -11.90 -1.37 -10.69
CA PHE A 51 -11.71 -0.81 -12.01
C PHE A 51 -12.66 -1.50 -13.00
N LYS A 52 -13.10 -0.74 -13.97
CA LYS A 52 -13.83 -1.27 -15.14
C LYS A 52 -12.95 -1.20 -16.38
N VAL A 53 -13.08 -2.19 -17.24
CA VAL A 53 -12.46 -2.18 -18.57
C VAL A 53 -13.24 -1.23 -19.47
N THR A 54 -12.58 -0.21 -19.98
CA THR A 54 -13.19 0.78 -20.89
C THR A 54 -12.81 0.57 -22.34
N GLU A 55 -11.66 -0.05 -22.60
CA GLU A 55 -11.18 -0.35 -23.93
C GLU A 55 -10.33 -1.63 -23.91
N ILE A 56 -10.46 -2.42 -24.97
CA ILE A 56 -9.63 -3.60 -25.23
C ILE A 56 -8.99 -3.40 -26.59
N ARG A 57 -7.67 -3.39 -26.66
CA ARG A 57 -6.92 -3.22 -27.89
C ARG A 57 -5.91 -4.33 -28.08
N LYS A 58 -5.92 -4.94 -29.23
CA LYS A 58 -4.87 -5.90 -29.61
C LYS A 58 -3.60 -5.15 -29.99
N ALA A 59 -2.55 -5.28 -29.19
CA ALA A 59 -1.25 -4.63 -29.43
C ALA A 59 -0.39 -5.45 -30.40
N SER A 60 -0.52 -6.79 -30.37
CA SER A 60 0.14 -7.73 -31.27
C SER A 60 -0.69 -9.01 -31.37
N PRO A 61 -0.34 -9.98 -32.22
CA PRO A 61 -1.02 -11.29 -32.26
C PRO A 61 -1.06 -12.01 -30.90
N THR A 62 -0.09 -11.76 -30.03
CA THR A 62 0.06 -12.43 -28.72
C THR A 62 -0.18 -11.49 -27.53
N ALA A 63 -0.34 -10.19 -27.73
CA ALA A 63 -0.51 -9.23 -26.65
C ALA A 63 -1.78 -8.40 -26.79
N THR A 64 -2.49 -8.22 -25.68
CA THR A 64 -3.70 -7.41 -25.59
C THR A 64 -3.53 -6.37 -24.50
N THR A 65 -3.88 -5.13 -24.79
CA THR A 65 -3.89 -4.03 -23.84
C THR A 65 -5.32 -3.77 -23.39
N TYR A 66 -5.51 -3.66 -22.09
CA TYR A 66 -6.76 -3.29 -21.45
C TYR A 66 -6.64 -1.88 -20.89
N ARG A 67 -7.55 -0.99 -21.24
CA ARG A 67 -7.68 0.31 -20.60
C ARG A 67 -8.67 0.18 -19.45
N LEU A 68 -8.26 0.66 -18.31
CA LEU A 68 -9.01 0.56 -17.06
C LEU A 68 -9.32 1.96 -16.54
N SER A 69 -10.53 2.14 -16.03
CA SER A 69 -10.92 3.34 -15.29
C SER A 69 -11.42 2.97 -13.90
N PRO A 70 -11.12 3.76 -12.87
CA PRO A 70 -11.63 3.48 -11.53
C PRO A 70 -13.15 3.62 -11.52
N VAL A 71 -13.81 2.75 -10.77
CA VAL A 71 -15.27 2.85 -10.54
C VAL A 71 -15.56 3.93 -9.52
N ASN A 72 -14.78 3.95 -8.46
CA ASN A 72 -14.79 4.95 -7.40
C ASN A 72 -13.36 5.28 -7.03
N GLY A 73 -13.10 6.52 -6.64
CA GLY A 73 -11.78 6.96 -6.24
C GLY A 73 -10.99 7.57 -7.40
N HIS A 74 -9.69 7.51 -7.31
CA HIS A 74 -8.74 8.12 -8.24
C HIS A 74 -7.79 7.06 -8.83
N VAL A 75 -7.13 7.40 -9.91
CA VAL A 75 -6.03 6.56 -10.44
C VAL A 75 -4.83 6.69 -9.51
N PRO A 76 -4.31 5.58 -8.94
CA PRO A 76 -3.16 5.63 -8.06
C PRO A 76 -1.94 6.21 -8.76
N VAL A 77 -1.11 6.94 -8.03
CA VAL A 77 0.19 7.39 -8.55
C VAL A 77 1.09 6.18 -8.75
N PHE A 78 1.68 6.06 -9.92
CA PHE A 78 2.62 5.00 -10.25
C PHE A 78 3.83 5.54 -11.01
N GLN A 79 4.89 4.74 -11.06
CA GLN A 79 6.11 5.03 -11.81
C GLN A 79 6.21 4.12 -13.04
N SER A 80 6.96 4.55 -14.04
CA SER A 80 7.25 3.73 -15.23
C SER A 80 7.88 2.39 -14.82
N GLY A 81 7.41 1.30 -15.41
CA GLY A 81 7.90 -0.05 -15.11
C GLY A 81 7.21 -0.74 -13.94
N GLN A 82 6.28 -0.10 -13.28
CA GLN A 82 5.47 -0.74 -12.24
C GLN A 82 4.42 -1.70 -12.83
N TYR A 83 3.97 -2.61 -12.00
CA TYR A 83 2.87 -3.52 -12.27
C TYR A 83 1.78 -3.38 -11.21
N ALA A 84 0.59 -3.82 -11.54
CA ALA A 84 -0.54 -3.89 -10.62
C ALA A 84 -0.99 -5.33 -10.43
N ASN A 85 -1.35 -5.70 -9.22
CA ASN A 85 -1.97 -6.98 -8.91
C ASN A 85 -3.48 -6.88 -9.05
N PHE A 86 -4.05 -7.69 -9.93
CA PHE A 86 -5.48 -7.76 -10.17
C PHE A 86 -6.07 -8.98 -9.49
N TYR A 87 -7.18 -8.77 -8.81
CA TYR A 87 -8.03 -9.81 -8.27
C TYR A 87 -9.19 -10.01 -9.26
N LEU A 88 -9.18 -11.16 -9.93
CA LEU A 88 -10.13 -11.48 -10.98
C LEU A 88 -11.02 -12.62 -10.50
N THR A 89 -12.33 -12.44 -10.61
CA THR A 89 -13.29 -13.51 -10.37
C THR A 89 -13.57 -14.22 -11.69
N VAL A 90 -13.28 -15.52 -11.73
CA VAL A 90 -13.55 -16.38 -12.89
C VAL A 90 -14.38 -17.57 -12.41
N GLY A 91 -15.66 -17.57 -12.75
CA GLY A 91 -16.62 -18.52 -12.15
C GLY A 91 -16.67 -18.34 -10.64
N ASP A 92 -16.46 -19.41 -9.89
CA ASP A 92 -16.46 -19.42 -8.41
C ASP A 92 -15.08 -19.19 -7.79
N SER A 93 -14.07 -18.93 -8.62
CA SER A 93 -12.68 -18.79 -8.18
C SER A 93 -12.19 -17.36 -8.27
N VAL A 94 -11.40 -16.94 -7.26
CA VAL A 94 -10.69 -15.66 -7.27
C VAL A 94 -9.22 -15.90 -7.60
N LEU A 95 -8.75 -15.29 -8.66
CA LEU A 95 -7.38 -15.40 -9.15
C LEU A 95 -6.67 -14.06 -8.94
N THR A 96 -5.40 -14.12 -8.54
CA THR A 96 -4.53 -12.94 -8.49
C THR A 96 -3.55 -12.99 -9.65
N ARG A 97 -3.47 -11.90 -10.43
CA ARG A 97 -2.56 -11.78 -11.57
C ARG A 97 -1.87 -10.43 -11.56
N ALA A 98 -0.57 -10.43 -11.82
CA ALA A 98 0.22 -9.23 -11.99
C ALA A 98 0.28 -8.84 -13.47
N TYR A 99 -0.03 -7.59 -13.77
CA TYR A 99 0.08 -7.03 -15.12
C TYR A 99 0.89 -5.75 -15.09
N SER A 100 1.78 -5.59 -16.07
CA SER A 100 2.57 -4.39 -16.23
C SER A 100 1.69 -3.20 -16.62
N ILE A 101 1.96 -2.05 -16.03
CA ILE A 101 1.31 -0.79 -16.39
C ILE A 101 2.06 -0.25 -17.63
N SER A 102 1.39 -0.17 -18.76
CA SER A 102 1.95 0.29 -20.03
C SER A 102 1.67 1.77 -20.33
N SER A 103 0.78 2.41 -19.57
CA SER A 103 0.54 3.85 -19.67
C SER A 103 1.71 4.64 -19.10
N ALA A 104 1.96 5.82 -19.65
CA ALA A 104 2.86 6.77 -19.03
C ALA A 104 2.21 7.38 -17.76
N PRO A 105 2.97 7.65 -16.69
CA PRO A 105 2.41 8.17 -15.44
C PRO A 105 1.64 9.50 -15.61
N TYR A 106 2.02 10.34 -16.56
CA TYR A 106 1.33 11.60 -16.84
C TYR A 106 -0.04 11.39 -17.52
N GLU A 107 -0.21 10.33 -18.30
CA GLU A 107 -1.49 10.02 -18.97
C GLU A 107 -2.59 9.67 -17.97
N ALA A 108 -2.21 8.99 -16.89
CA ALA A 108 -3.15 8.66 -15.83
C ALA A 108 -3.68 9.90 -15.10
N ARG A 109 -2.85 10.95 -14.98
CA ARG A 109 -3.24 12.23 -14.34
C ARG A 109 -4.13 13.11 -15.23
N LEU A 110 -4.10 12.91 -16.53
CA LEU A 110 -4.92 13.68 -17.48
C LEU A 110 -6.29 13.02 -17.71
N ALA A 111 -6.50 11.82 -17.20
CA ALA A 111 -7.73 11.05 -17.35
C ALA A 111 -8.76 11.31 -16.22
N GLU A 112 -8.44 12.19 -15.30
CA GLU A 112 -9.34 12.72 -14.28
C GLU A 112 -10.03 13.99 -14.84
#